data_6995ea73a8c0f69f38606481568dbd3c
#
_entry.id   6995ea73a8c0f69f38606481568dbd3c
#
_cell.length_a   1.000
_cell.length_b   1.000
_cell.length_c   1.000
_cell.angle_alpha   90.00
_cell.angle_beta   90.00
_cell.angle_gamma   90.00
#
_symmetry.space_group_name_H-M   'P 1'
#
loop_
_entity.id
_entity.type
_entity.pdbx_description
1 polymer ?
#
loop_
_entity_poly.entity_id
_entity_poly.type
_entity_poly.pdbx_seq_one_letter_code
_entity_poly.pdbx_strand_id
1 'polypeptide(L)'
;MKIAIVTLFPELFGSFLELSFVGRALSSGALAVHLEPMRKHGLGKHLSVDDTPYGGGSGMVIRPDTTVAAIEAAEAALASGTRPHRVLLTPQGERFKQAKARTLAAHQSLILICGRYEGFDERVRQFVDEELSIGDFVLTGGEVAAMCVVEACIRLLPGVLGNAESTSEESFSVACGGLLEYPQYTRPVSFRALEVPEILRSGDHEKVRAWRTAASAERTRERRPDLLPGGSKPAGGSDS
;
A
#
# COMPACT_ATOMS: atom_id res chain seq x y z
N MET A 1 12.16 -8.51 5.85
CA MET A 1 12.01 -7.49 4.79
C MET A 1 12.67 -6.19 5.22
N LYS A 2 13.35 -5.47 4.33
CA LYS A 2 13.92 -4.15 4.61
C LYS A 2 13.25 -3.09 3.73
N ILE A 3 12.87 -1.95 4.29
CA ILE A 3 12.25 -0.86 3.53
C ILE A 3 12.97 0.44 3.84
N ALA A 4 13.41 1.17 2.83
CA ALA A 4 13.79 2.57 2.97
C ALA A 4 12.67 3.46 2.43
N ILE A 5 12.45 4.60 3.07
CA ILE A 5 11.47 5.59 2.66
C ILE A 5 12.18 6.92 2.48
N VAL A 6 12.28 7.37 1.25
CA VAL A 6 12.82 8.69 0.88
C VAL A 6 11.68 9.69 1.01
N THR A 7 11.81 10.67 1.89
CA THR A 7 10.74 11.62 2.23
C THR A 7 11.26 12.99 2.66
N LEU A 8 10.42 14.01 2.49
CA LEU A 8 10.66 15.36 3.05
C LEU A 8 10.25 15.47 4.52
N PHE A 9 9.39 14.58 5.00
CA PHE A 9 8.76 14.63 6.33
C PHE A 9 8.87 13.30 7.07
N PRO A 10 10.07 12.86 7.48
CA PRO A 10 10.25 11.60 8.21
C PRO A 10 9.44 11.55 9.51
N GLU A 11 9.15 12.70 10.11
CA GLU A 11 8.37 12.80 11.36
C GLU A 11 6.95 12.26 11.23
N LEU A 12 6.37 12.27 10.03
CA LEU A 12 5.03 11.72 9.78
C LEU A 12 4.95 10.21 10.05
N PHE A 13 6.05 9.52 10.02
CA PHE A 13 6.11 8.07 10.22
C PHE A 13 6.23 7.65 11.69
N GLY A 14 6.44 8.56 12.65
CA GLY A 14 6.71 8.24 14.04
C GLY A 14 5.71 7.24 14.62
N SER A 15 4.48 7.67 14.87
CA SER A 15 3.43 6.80 15.45
C SER A 15 3.09 5.60 14.56
N PHE A 16 3.18 5.74 13.23
CA PHE A 16 2.94 4.65 12.30
C PHE A 16 3.92 3.50 12.49
N LEU A 17 5.19 3.79 12.73
CA LEU A 17 6.24 2.79 12.94
C LEU A 17 6.22 2.19 14.36
N GLU A 18 5.70 2.90 15.35
CA GLU A 18 5.70 2.47 16.74
C GLU A 18 4.51 1.56 17.09
N LEU A 19 3.39 1.70 16.40
CA LEU A 19 2.12 1.10 16.82
C LEU A 19 1.70 -0.10 15.96
N SER A 20 0.73 -0.88 16.49
CA SER A 20 0.00 -1.92 15.77
C SER A 20 0.91 -3.03 15.19
N PHE A 21 0.57 -3.51 14.01
CA PHE A 21 1.30 -4.58 13.31
C PHE A 21 2.66 -4.14 12.80
N VAL A 22 2.80 -2.86 12.42
CA VAL A 22 4.08 -2.28 11.97
C VAL A 22 5.10 -2.30 13.12
N GLY A 23 4.72 -1.78 14.29
CA GLY A 23 5.58 -1.79 15.48
C GLY A 23 5.97 -3.21 15.92
N ARG A 24 5.02 -4.18 15.83
CA ARG A 24 5.32 -5.60 16.10
C ARG A 24 6.27 -6.21 15.08
N ALA A 25 6.10 -5.92 13.79
CA ALA A 25 6.98 -6.41 12.74
C ALA A 25 8.41 -5.87 12.90
N LEU A 26 8.56 -4.61 13.30
CA LEU A 26 9.86 -4.00 13.65
C LEU A 26 10.48 -4.67 14.86
N SER A 27 9.72 -4.81 15.96
CA SER A 27 10.21 -5.41 17.22
C SER A 27 10.61 -6.86 17.09
N SER A 28 9.93 -7.61 16.20
CA SER A 28 10.26 -9.04 15.93
C SER A 28 11.40 -9.21 14.91
N GLY A 29 11.87 -8.14 14.27
CA GLY A 29 12.87 -8.19 13.20
C GLY A 29 12.34 -8.68 11.84
N ALA A 30 11.03 -8.93 11.70
CA ALA A 30 10.42 -9.28 10.41
C ALA A 30 10.48 -8.12 9.41
N LEU A 31 10.49 -6.89 9.92
CA LEU A 31 10.64 -5.65 9.18
C LEU A 31 11.81 -4.83 9.73
N ALA A 32 12.54 -4.17 8.85
CA ALA A 32 13.46 -3.08 9.20
C ALA A 32 13.12 -1.87 8.32
N VAL A 33 12.99 -0.69 8.92
CA VAL A 33 12.69 0.55 8.18
C VAL A 33 13.81 1.57 8.39
N HIS A 34 14.25 2.16 7.28
CA HIS A 34 15.14 3.31 7.26
C HIS A 34 14.38 4.52 6.68
N LEU A 35 14.36 5.62 7.39
CA LEU A 35 13.83 6.89 6.87
C LEU A 35 14.98 7.72 6.34
N GLU A 36 15.00 8.00 5.04
CA GLU A 36 16.00 8.86 4.41
C GLU A 36 15.42 10.25 4.16
N PRO A 37 15.80 11.25 4.96
CA PRO A 37 15.32 12.62 4.78
C PRO A 37 15.91 13.25 3.51
N MET A 38 15.09 13.50 2.51
CA MET A 38 15.50 14.07 1.22
C MET A 38 16.24 15.42 1.40
N ARG A 39 15.89 16.20 2.42
CA ARG A 39 16.54 17.49 2.71
C ARG A 39 18.03 17.38 3.02
N LYS A 40 18.53 16.23 3.49
CA LYS A 40 19.98 16.02 3.69
C LYS A 40 20.78 16.15 2.40
N HIS A 41 20.13 15.93 1.27
CA HIS A 41 20.70 15.97 -0.08
C HIS A 41 20.39 17.30 -0.79
N GLY A 42 19.72 18.22 -0.09
CA GLY A 42 19.37 19.53 -0.62
C GLY A 42 20.57 20.44 -0.89
N LEU A 43 20.40 21.37 -1.81
CA LEU A 43 21.46 22.24 -2.28
C LEU A 43 21.52 23.57 -1.53
N GLY A 44 22.72 24.08 -1.39
CA GLY A 44 22.99 25.40 -0.83
C GLY A 44 22.67 25.50 0.68
N LYS A 45 22.71 26.74 1.19
CA LYS A 45 22.50 27.03 2.62
C LYS A 45 21.10 26.62 3.13
N HIS A 46 20.09 26.62 2.24
CA HIS A 46 18.69 26.33 2.60
C HIS A 46 18.30 24.87 2.38
N LEU A 47 19.24 24.01 1.96
CA LEU A 47 18.99 22.61 1.65
C LEU A 47 17.78 22.44 0.71
N SER A 48 17.77 23.24 -0.38
CA SER A 48 16.67 23.23 -1.36
C SER A 48 16.65 21.92 -2.12
N VAL A 49 15.48 21.30 -2.19
CA VAL A 49 15.24 20.02 -2.89
C VAL A 49 14.37 20.19 -4.12
N ASP A 50 13.85 21.38 -4.35
CA ASP A 50 12.89 21.74 -5.40
C ASP A 50 13.34 23.01 -6.13
N ASP A 51 12.79 23.23 -7.31
CA ASP A 51 13.04 24.41 -8.13
C ASP A 51 11.82 24.69 -9.02
N THR A 52 11.79 25.86 -9.65
CA THR A 52 10.74 26.25 -10.60
C THR A 52 10.78 25.37 -11.85
N PRO A 53 9.60 24.95 -12.38
CA PRO A 53 9.58 24.13 -13.59
C PRO A 53 10.06 24.88 -14.82
N TYR A 54 10.83 24.21 -15.68
CA TYR A 54 11.11 24.72 -17.02
C TYR A 54 9.80 24.89 -17.83
N GLY A 55 9.72 25.95 -18.59
CA GLY A 55 8.49 26.27 -19.35
C GLY A 55 7.50 27.12 -18.56
N GLY A 56 7.78 27.40 -17.29
CA GLY A 56 6.88 28.16 -16.40
C GLY A 56 5.76 27.27 -15.85
N GLY A 57 4.89 27.87 -15.07
CA GLY A 57 3.78 27.20 -14.38
C GLY A 57 3.75 27.55 -12.89
N SER A 58 2.68 27.17 -12.21
CA SER A 58 2.57 27.30 -10.75
C SER A 58 3.26 26.13 -10.06
N GLY A 59 3.70 26.37 -8.82
CA GLY A 59 4.30 25.34 -7.99
C GLY A 59 5.78 25.11 -8.22
N MET A 60 6.30 24.05 -7.61
CA MET A 60 7.69 23.66 -7.61
C MET A 60 7.82 22.19 -8.02
N VAL A 61 8.96 21.81 -8.56
CA VAL A 61 9.26 20.42 -8.96
C VAL A 61 10.48 19.93 -8.17
N ILE A 62 10.38 18.71 -7.63
CA ILE A 62 11.51 18.12 -6.89
C ILE A 62 12.63 17.81 -7.87
N ARG A 63 13.83 18.25 -7.52
CA ARG A 63 15.04 18.20 -8.35
C ARG A 63 15.54 16.77 -8.51
N PRO A 64 16.06 16.39 -9.70
CA PRO A 64 16.55 15.04 -9.94
C PRO A 64 17.84 14.72 -9.19
N ASP A 65 18.76 15.67 -9.06
CA ASP A 65 20.04 15.49 -8.37
C ASP A 65 19.85 15.18 -6.87
N THR A 66 18.98 15.92 -6.17
CA THR A 66 18.67 15.67 -4.76
C THR A 66 17.93 14.36 -4.56
N THR A 67 16.99 14.04 -5.47
CA THR A 67 16.21 12.78 -5.40
C THR A 67 17.10 11.56 -5.61
N VAL A 68 17.93 11.57 -6.64
CA VAL A 68 18.82 10.44 -6.95
C VAL A 68 19.85 10.24 -5.84
N ALA A 69 20.44 11.32 -5.31
CA ALA A 69 21.35 11.22 -4.18
C ALA A 69 20.68 10.62 -2.93
N ALA A 70 19.39 10.96 -2.66
CA ALA A 70 18.62 10.37 -1.57
C ALA A 70 18.32 8.89 -1.81
N ILE A 71 18.01 8.49 -3.04
CA ILE A 71 17.80 7.08 -3.41
C ILE A 71 19.10 6.28 -3.18
N GLU A 72 20.24 6.77 -3.63
CA GLU A 72 21.54 6.13 -3.48
C GLU A 72 21.94 5.99 -1.99
N ALA A 73 21.69 7.03 -1.19
CA ALA A 73 21.91 6.98 0.26
C ALA A 73 21.00 5.96 0.95
N ALA A 74 19.72 5.91 0.58
CA ALA A 74 18.77 4.93 1.08
C ALA A 74 19.18 3.49 0.72
N GLU A 75 19.68 3.27 -0.50
CA GLU A 75 20.20 1.97 -0.94
C GLU A 75 21.42 1.54 -0.10
N ALA A 76 22.36 2.45 0.10
CA ALA A 76 23.52 2.19 0.95
C ALA A 76 23.14 1.87 2.40
N ALA A 77 22.15 2.56 2.96
CA ALA A 77 21.66 2.33 4.32
C ALA A 77 20.99 0.95 4.50
N LEU A 78 20.34 0.43 3.46
CA LEU A 78 19.72 -0.90 3.54
C LEU A 78 20.73 -2.04 3.61
N ALA A 79 21.93 -1.87 3.07
CA ALA A 79 23.01 -2.87 3.08
C ALA A 79 22.48 -4.29 2.77
N SER A 80 21.67 -4.44 1.71
CA SER A 80 20.87 -5.65 1.50
C SER A 80 21.58 -6.76 0.70
N GLY A 81 22.78 -6.52 0.21
CA GLY A 81 23.51 -7.46 -0.65
C GLY A 81 22.93 -7.63 -2.06
N THR A 82 21.68 -7.25 -2.26
CA THR A 82 21.01 -7.17 -3.58
C THR A 82 20.45 -5.77 -3.77
N ARG A 83 20.37 -5.32 -5.03
CA ARG A 83 19.79 -4.01 -5.35
C ARG A 83 18.33 -3.95 -4.88
N PRO A 84 17.93 -2.97 -4.05
CA PRO A 84 16.55 -2.79 -3.65
C PRO A 84 15.65 -2.46 -4.84
N HIS A 85 14.40 -2.91 -4.78
CA HIS A 85 13.39 -2.51 -5.75
C HIS A 85 12.88 -1.10 -5.43
N ARG A 86 12.97 -0.18 -6.39
CA ARG A 86 12.73 1.25 -6.22
C ARG A 86 11.37 1.62 -6.78
N VAL A 87 10.49 2.14 -5.92
CA VAL A 87 9.09 2.47 -6.23
C VAL A 87 8.85 3.96 -6.05
N LEU A 88 8.51 4.66 -7.11
CA LEU A 88 8.10 6.06 -7.08
C LEU A 88 6.60 6.14 -6.82
N LEU A 89 6.20 6.84 -5.76
CA LEU A 89 4.79 7.03 -5.42
C LEU A 89 4.25 8.27 -6.13
N THR A 90 3.36 8.06 -7.08
CA THR A 90 2.82 9.12 -7.94
C THR A 90 1.41 8.76 -8.42
N PRO A 91 0.50 9.74 -8.62
CA PRO A 91 -0.82 9.49 -9.21
C PRO A 91 -0.76 8.89 -10.63
N GLN A 92 0.35 9.07 -11.33
CA GLN A 92 0.55 8.59 -12.71
C GLN A 92 0.96 7.11 -12.79
N GLY A 93 1.29 6.48 -11.64
CA GLY A 93 1.76 5.10 -11.57
C GLY A 93 0.67 4.05 -11.78
N GLU A 94 1.10 2.78 -11.88
CA GLU A 94 0.18 1.64 -11.88
C GLU A 94 -0.65 1.63 -10.60
N ARG A 95 -1.96 1.34 -10.72
CA ARG A 95 -2.85 1.29 -9.55
C ARG A 95 -2.47 0.13 -8.62
N PHE A 96 -2.21 0.45 -7.36
CA PHE A 96 -1.91 -0.52 -6.31
C PHE A 96 -3.10 -1.45 -6.04
N LYS A 97 -2.83 -2.76 -6.08
CA LYS A 97 -3.80 -3.84 -5.81
C LYS A 97 -3.16 -4.88 -4.91
N GLN A 98 -3.96 -5.77 -4.34
CA GLN A 98 -3.47 -6.85 -3.48
C GLN A 98 -2.43 -7.75 -4.18
N ALA A 99 -2.56 -7.97 -5.48
CA ALA A 99 -1.56 -8.72 -6.26
C ALA A 99 -0.19 -8.01 -6.25
N LYS A 100 -0.18 -6.69 -6.42
CA LYS A 100 1.04 -5.87 -6.35
C LYS A 100 1.65 -5.91 -4.94
N ALA A 101 0.83 -5.85 -3.89
CA ALA A 101 1.31 -5.98 -2.51
C ALA A 101 2.05 -7.33 -2.30
N ARG A 102 1.53 -8.44 -2.87
CA ARG A 102 2.22 -9.74 -2.82
C ARG A 102 3.56 -9.71 -3.55
N THR A 103 3.61 -9.11 -4.74
CA THR A 103 4.86 -8.95 -5.50
C THR A 103 5.88 -8.14 -4.70
N LEU A 104 5.48 -7.00 -4.15
CA LEU A 104 6.35 -6.15 -3.35
C LEU A 104 6.82 -6.84 -2.07
N ALA A 105 5.93 -7.58 -1.38
CA ALA A 105 6.26 -8.33 -0.18
C ALA A 105 7.27 -9.47 -0.43
N ALA A 106 7.41 -9.95 -1.66
CA ALA A 106 8.39 -10.97 -2.03
C ALA A 106 9.81 -10.43 -2.21
N HIS A 107 9.99 -9.09 -2.34
CA HIS A 107 11.32 -8.50 -2.39
C HIS A 107 11.99 -8.51 -1.01
N GLN A 108 13.29 -8.74 -0.99
CA GLN A 108 14.08 -8.64 0.25
C GLN A 108 14.16 -7.19 0.75
N SER A 109 14.22 -6.24 -0.17
CA SER A 109 14.32 -4.82 0.13
C SER A 109 13.60 -3.94 -0.89
N LEU A 110 12.97 -2.86 -0.39
CA LEU A 110 12.27 -1.84 -1.16
C LEU A 110 12.81 -0.46 -0.83
N ILE A 111 12.74 0.46 -1.80
CA ILE A 111 12.86 1.90 -1.58
C ILE A 111 11.56 2.54 -2.06
N LEU A 112 10.81 3.17 -1.15
CA LEU A 112 9.61 3.94 -1.46
C LEU A 112 10.00 5.42 -1.53
N ILE A 113 9.72 6.07 -2.66
CA ILE A 113 10.08 7.47 -2.89
C ILE A 113 8.82 8.33 -2.84
N CYS A 114 8.73 9.21 -1.82
CA CYS A 114 7.58 10.06 -1.55
C CYS A 114 7.76 11.42 -2.21
N GLY A 115 6.90 11.76 -3.17
CA GLY A 115 6.85 13.06 -3.82
C GLY A 115 6.07 14.11 -3.02
N ARG A 116 6.31 15.36 -3.36
CA ARG A 116 5.60 16.57 -2.90
C ARG A 116 5.52 17.58 -4.05
N TYR A 117 4.85 18.69 -3.81
CA TYR A 117 4.68 19.77 -4.79
C TYR A 117 4.00 19.26 -6.08
N GLU A 118 4.48 19.69 -7.25
CA GLU A 118 3.98 19.22 -8.56
C GLU A 118 4.59 17.86 -8.98
N GLY A 119 5.36 17.24 -8.09
CA GLY A 119 6.02 15.95 -8.32
C GLY A 119 7.51 16.08 -8.57
N PHE A 120 8.05 15.10 -9.26
CA PHE A 120 9.47 14.97 -9.54
C PHE A 120 9.81 15.42 -10.96
N ASP A 121 11.03 15.90 -11.14
CA ASP A 121 11.62 16.04 -12.47
C ASP A 121 11.54 14.70 -13.22
N GLU A 122 11.11 14.75 -14.48
CA GLU A 122 10.83 13.56 -15.30
C GLU A 122 12.04 12.60 -15.41
N ARG A 123 13.24 13.12 -15.32
CA ARG A 123 14.50 12.33 -15.38
C ARG A 123 14.65 11.37 -14.21
N VAL A 124 13.99 11.60 -13.06
CA VAL A 124 13.98 10.69 -11.91
C VAL A 124 13.46 9.30 -12.26
N ARG A 125 12.55 9.21 -13.25
CA ARG A 125 11.96 7.94 -13.71
C ARG A 125 13.00 6.95 -14.23
N GLN A 126 14.14 7.41 -14.70
CA GLN A 126 15.24 6.53 -15.15
C GLN A 126 15.98 5.83 -13.99
N PHE A 127 15.73 6.27 -12.75
CA PHE A 127 16.39 5.77 -11.54
C PHE A 127 15.46 4.94 -10.65
N VAL A 128 14.23 4.66 -11.09
CA VAL A 128 13.26 3.82 -10.37
C VAL A 128 12.89 2.61 -11.21
N ASP A 129 12.36 1.57 -10.56
CA ASP A 129 11.98 0.33 -11.24
C ASP A 129 10.50 0.34 -11.63
N GLU A 130 9.67 1.04 -10.84
CA GLU A 130 8.25 1.23 -11.14
C GLU A 130 7.67 2.49 -10.48
N GLU A 131 6.51 2.87 -11.01
CA GLU A 131 5.69 3.96 -10.49
C GLU A 131 4.37 3.39 -9.99
N LEU A 132 3.92 3.83 -8.80
CA LEU A 132 2.78 3.26 -8.12
C LEU A 132 1.81 4.34 -7.64
N SER A 133 0.53 4.15 -7.93
CA SER A 133 -0.59 4.97 -7.46
C SER A 133 -1.48 4.18 -6.50
N ILE A 134 -1.90 4.77 -5.40
CA ILE A 134 -2.87 4.13 -4.48
C ILE A 134 -4.33 4.37 -4.88
N GLY A 135 -4.60 5.13 -5.94
CA GLY A 135 -5.95 5.38 -6.44
C GLY A 135 -6.02 6.62 -7.32
N ASP A 136 -7.19 6.84 -7.93
CA ASP A 136 -7.46 7.95 -8.84
C ASP A 136 -7.88 9.19 -8.03
N PHE A 137 -6.97 9.70 -7.21
CA PHE A 137 -7.10 10.93 -6.43
C PHE A 137 -5.70 11.49 -6.13
N VAL A 138 -5.64 12.79 -5.82
CA VAL A 138 -4.38 13.48 -5.54
C VAL A 138 -4.24 13.73 -4.04
N LEU A 139 -3.06 13.40 -3.51
CA LEU A 139 -2.64 13.72 -2.15
C LEU A 139 -1.64 14.87 -2.16
N THR A 140 -1.46 15.52 -1.02
CA THR A 140 -0.43 16.57 -0.86
C THR A 140 0.99 16.03 -0.84
N GLY A 141 1.17 14.71 -0.74
CA GLY A 141 2.47 14.04 -0.76
C GLY A 141 2.38 12.52 -0.73
N GLY A 142 3.49 11.86 -0.97
CA GLY A 142 3.58 10.41 -1.09
C GLY A 142 3.64 9.65 0.24
N GLU A 143 3.77 10.33 1.39
CA GLU A 143 4.00 9.68 2.68
C GLU A 143 2.84 8.76 3.10
N VAL A 144 1.59 9.22 2.93
CA VAL A 144 0.40 8.39 3.21
C VAL A 144 0.32 7.20 2.26
N ALA A 145 0.67 7.39 0.99
CA ALA A 145 0.77 6.31 0.02
C ALA A 145 1.82 5.28 0.42
N ALA A 146 2.98 5.72 0.91
CA ALA A 146 4.02 4.83 1.45
C ALA A 146 3.51 4.03 2.64
N MET A 147 2.79 4.65 3.58
CA MET A 147 2.18 3.94 4.71
C MET A 147 1.19 2.87 4.25
N CYS A 148 0.34 3.16 3.26
CA CYS A 148 -0.58 2.17 2.69
C CYS A 148 0.16 0.97 2.06
N VAL A 149 1.23 1.23 1.32
CA VAL A 149 2.05 0.18 0.70
C VAL A 149 2.74 -0.67 1.76
N VAL A 150 3.37 -0.04 2.76
CA VAL A 150 4.02 -0.74 3.88
C VAL A 150 3.01 -1.62 4.62
N GLU A 151 1.85 -1.07 5.02
CA GLU A 151 0.80 -1.79 5.76
C GLU A 151 0.30 -3.01 4.97
N ALA A 152 0.03 -2.84 3.67
CA ALA A 152 -0.42 -3.93 2.82
C ALA A 152 0.64 -5.03 2.63
N CYS A 153 1.93 -4.67 2.57
CA CYS A 153 3.02 -5.63 2.42
C CYS A 153 3.34 -6.39 3.70
N ILE A 154 3.42 -5.71 4.85
CA ILE A 154 3.82 -6.34 6.12
C ILE A 154 2.85 -7.42 6.58
N ARG A 155 1.54 -7.26 6.30
CA ARG A 155 0.53 -8.28 6.61
C ARG A 155 0.79 -9.62 5.92
N LEU A 156 1.54 -9.62 4.84
CA LEU A 156 1.90 -10.80 4.05
C LEU A 156 3.20 -11.46 4.54
N LEU A 157 3.92 -10.82 5.46
CA LEU A 157 5.15 -11.38 6.01
C LEU A 157 4.85 -12.46 7.04
N PRO A 158 5.61 -13.57 7.04
CA PRO A 158 5.45 -14.63 8.03
C PRO A 158 5.58 -14.10 9.46
N GLY A 159 4.67 -14.50 10.33
CA GLY A 159 4.70 -14.17 11.77
C GLY A 159 4.24 -12.77 12.15
N VAL A 160 3.90 -11.90 11.22
CA VAL A 160 3.37 -10.55 11.52
C VAL A 160 1.92 -10.61 11.99
N LEU A 161 1.08 -11.38 11.30
CA LEU A 161 -0.29 -11.68 11.75
C LEU A 161 -0.27 -12.94 12.63
N GLY A 162 -1.06 -12.91 13.71
CA GLY A 162 -1.11 -14.02 14.69
C GLY A 162 -1.72 -15.32 14.14
N ASN A 163 -2.52 -15.26 13.08
CA ASN A 163 -3.08 -16.41 12.38
C ASN A 163 -2.78 -16.29 10.90
N ALA A 164 -1.98 -17.19 10.33
CA ALA A 164 -1.65 -17.24 8.91
C ALA A 164 -2.89 -17.49 8.02
N GLU A 165 -3.93 -18.13 8.57
CA GLU A 165 -5.18 -18.38 7.86
C GLU A 165 -6.00 -17.10 7.64
N SER A 166 -5.76 -16.05 8.45
CA SER A 166 -6.50 -14.78 8.33
C SER A 166 -6.31 -14.09 6.97
N THR A 167 -5.17 -14.30 6.31
CA THR A 167 -4.90 -13.74 4.98
C THR A 167 -5.41 -14.60 3.85
N SER A 168 -5.80 -15.85 4.13
CA SER A 168 -6.27 -16.79 3.09
C SER A 168 -7.72 -16.57 2.70
N GLU A 169 -8.59 -16.19 3.65
CA GLU A 169 -10.04 -16.03 3.43
C GLU A 169 -10.50 -14.57 3.27
N GLU A 170 -9.58 -13.61 3.26
CA GLU A 170 -9.92 -12.19 3.10
C GLU A 170 -10.19 -11.78 1.64
N SER A 171 -10.81 -10.63 1.46
CA SER A 171 -11.08 -10.05 0.13
C SER A 171 -9.79 -9.96 -0.70
N PHE A 172 -9.91 -10.26 -2.00
CA PHE A 172 -8.81 -10.28 -2.97
C PHE A 172 -7.77 -11.38 -2.73
N SER A 173 -8.00 -12.31 -1.80
CA SER A 173 -7.12 -13.46 -1.60
C SER A 173 -7.24 -14.46 -2.76
N VAL A 174 -6.20 -15.28 -2.95
CA VAL A 174 -6.19 -16.34 -3.97
C VAL A 174 -7.25 -17.39 -3.64
N ALA A 175 -7.39 -17.75 -2.36
CA ALA A 175 -8.38 -18.73 -1.92
C ALA A 175 -9.83 -18.26 -2.11
N CYS A 176 -10.09 -16.94 -2.05
CA CYS A 176 -11.38 -16.36 -2.40
C CYS A 176 -11.54 -16.11 -3.91
N GLY A 177 -10.63 -16.62 -4.77
CA GLY A 177 -10.67 -16.39 -6.20
C GLY A 177 -10.53 -14.91 -6.62
N GLY A 178 -9.96 -14.06 -5.75
CA GLY A 178 -9.85 -12.62 -5.96
C GLY A 178 -11.13 -11.83 -5.69
N LEU A 179 -12.19 -12.49 -5.19
CA LEU A 179 -13.49 -11.89 -4.88
C LEU A 179 -13.47 -11.16 -3.52
N LEU A 180 -14.58 -10.51 -3.17
CA LEU A 180 -14.80 -9.99 -1.82
C LEU A 180 -15.09 -11.16 -0.85
N GLU A 181 -14.69 -11.01 0.40
CA GLU A 181 -15.07 -11.96 1.45
C GLU A 181 -16.57 -11.94 1.73
N TYR A 182 -17.06 -13.02 2.32
CA TYR A 182 -18.42 -13.15 2.81
C TYR A 182 -18.70 -12.21 3.99
N PRO A 183 -19.99 -11.90 4.31
CA PRO A 183 -20.34 -11.07 5.46
C PRO A 183 -19.96 -11.75 6.78
N GLN A 184 -19.28 -11.01 7.64
CA GLN A 184 -18.91 -11.45 8.99
C GLN A 184 -19.96 -11.01 10.00
N TYR A 185 -20.24 -11.88 10.98
CA TYR A 185 -21.17 -11.63 12.08
C TYR A 185 -20.51 -11.96 13.42
N THR A 186 -20.87 -11.22 14.45
CA THR A 186 -20.46 -11.46 15.84
C THR A 186 -21.64 -11.29 16.80
N ARG A 187 -21.40 -11.43 18.09
CA ARG A 187 -22.41 -11.23 19.15
C ARG A 187 -22.84 -9.77 19.24
N PRO A 188 -24.10 -9.50 19.61
CA PRO A 188 -25.17 -10.45 19.95
C PRO A 188 -25.84 -11.09 18.73
N VAL A 189 -26.58 -12.19 18.93
CA VAL A 189 -27.29 -12.93 17.86
C VAL A 189 -28.35 -12.07 17.19
N SER A 190 -29.07 -11.25 17.97
CA SER A 190 -30.04 -10.28 17.48
C SER A 190 -29.65 -8.86 17.90
N PHE A 191 -29.67 -7.94 16.96
CA PHE A 191 -29.43 -6.53 17.20
C PHE A 191 -30.41 -5.65 16.43
N ARG A 192 -31.29 -4.93 17.11
CA ARG A 192 -32.33 -4.05 16.52
C ARG A 192 -33.15 -4.76 15.42
N ALA A 193 -33.66 -5.96 15.72
CA ALA A 193 -34.41 -6.82 14.83
C ALA A 193 -33.62 -7.35 13.60
N LEU A 194 -32.30 -7.19 13.57
CA LEU A 194 -31.40 -7.81 12.61
C LEU A 194 -30.79 -9.06 13.23
N GLU A 195 -30.92 -10.19 12.55
CA GLU A 195 -30.52 -11.49 13.05
C GLU A 195 -29.24 -11.98 12.36
N VAL A 196 -28.40 -12.71 13.11
CA VAL A 196 -27.33 -13.52 12.53
C VAL A 196 -27.96 -14.68 11.76
N PRO A 197 -27.58 -14.94 10.49
CA PRO A 197 -28.11 -16.07 9.73
C PRO A 197 -28.03 -17.39 10.50
N GLU A 198 -29.13 -18.14 10.54
CA GLU A 198 -29.25 -19.36 11.34
C GLU A 198 -28.21 -20.40 10.95
N ILE A 199 -27.89 -20.49 9.66
CA ILE A 199 -26.87 -21.40 9.13
C ILE A 199 -25.51 -21.22 9.81
N LEU A 200 -25.11 -19.98 10.17
CA LEU A 200 -23.83 -19.70 10.86
C LEU A 200 -23.82 -20.18 12.33
N ARG A 201 -24.98 -20.54 12.85
CA ARG A 201 -25.17 -21.05 14.23
C ARG A 201 -25.42 -22.56 14.27
N SER A 202 -25.52 -23.19 13.10
CA SER A 202 -25.93 -24.61 12.98
C SER A 202 -24.86 -25.61 13.44
N GLY A 203 -23.59 -25.24 13.45
CA GLY A 203 -22.46 -26.16 13.66
C GLY A 203 -22.14 -27.04 12.45
N ASP A 204 -22.90 -26.97 11.36
CA ASP A 204 -22.67 -27.72 10.12
C ASP A 204 -21.63 -27.01 9.25
N HIS A 205 -20.38 -27.42 9.39
CA HIS A 205 -19.25 -26.79 8.69
C HIS A 205 -19.34 -26.81 7.16
N GLU A 206 -19.97 -27.83 6.57
CA GLU A 206 -20.11 -27.93 5.12
C GLU A 206 -21.13 -26.91 4.62
N LYS A 207 -22.29 -26.83 5.26
CA LYS A 207 -23.31 -25.84 4.93
C LYS A 207 -22.82 -24.41 5.18
N VAL A 208 -22.08 -24.16 6.25
CA VAL A 208 -21.46 -22.87 6.53
C VAL A 208 -20.49 -22.49 5.42
N ARG A 209 -19.64 -23.41 4.95
CA ARG A 209 -18.72 -23.18 3.84
C ARG A 209 -19.46 -22.86 2.54
N ALA A 210 -20.49 -23.64 2.19
CA ALA A 210 -21.31 -23.39 1.01
C ALA A 210 -21.99 -22.02 1.05
N TRP A 211 -22.54 -21.65 2.23
CA TRP A 211 -23.14 -20.34 2.45
C TRP A 211 -22.12 -19.21 2.28
N ARG A 212 -20.92 -19.33 2.85
CA ARG A 212 -19.84 -18.35 2.72
C ARG A 212 -19.44 -18.12 1.26
N THR A 213 -19.31 -19.18 0.48
CA THR A 213 -18.98 -19.10 -0.94
C THR A 213 -20.08 -18.40 -1.73
N ALA A 214 -21.33 -18.74 -1.50
CA ALA A 214 -22.47 -18.09 -2.16
C ALA A 214 -22.59 -16.61 -1.78
N ALA A 215 -22.45 -16.30 -0.49
CA ALA A 215 -22.53 -14.93 0.02
C ALA A 215 -21.36 -14.05 -0.47
N SER A 216 -20.14 -14.59 -0.62
CA SER A 216 -18.99 -13.93 -1.24
C SER A 216 -19.29 -13.57 -2.71
N ALA A 217 -19.76 -14.52 -3.49
CA ALA A 217 -20.09 -14.32 -4.90
C ALA A 217 -21.21 -13.27 -5.08
N GLU A 218 -22.26 -13.33 -4.27
CA GLU A 218 -23.36 -12.37 -4.31
C GLU A 218 -22.90 -10.96 -3.95
N ARG A 219 -22.18 -10.82 -2.83
CA ARG A 219 -21.60 -9.54 -2.41
C ARG A 219 -20.68 -8.94 -3.48
N THR A 220 -19.88 -9.77 -4.15
CA THR A 220 -19.00 -9.32 -5.22
C THR A 220 -19.82 -8.84 -6.42
N ARG A 221 -20.88 -9.57 -6.81
CA ARG A 221 -21.77 -9.18 -7.92
C ARG A 221 -22.41 -7.81 -7.66
N GLU A 222 -22.87 -7.57 -6.44
CA GLU A 222 -23.54 -6.34 -6.06
C GLU A 222 -22.58 -5.14 -5.96
N ARG A 223 -21.41 -5.34 -5.37
CA ARG A 223 -20.53 -4.22 -4.94
C ARG A 223 -19.31 -4.02 -5.81
N ARG A 224 -18.79 -5.09 -6.38
CA ARG A 224 -17.57 -5.08 -7.19
C ARG A 224 -17.70 -6.04 -8.38
N PRO A 225 -18.67 -5.79 -9.28
CA PRO A 225 -18.87 -6.62 -10.48
C PRO A 225 -17.63 -6.67 -11.38
N ASP A 226 -16.76 -5.66 -11.29
CA ASP A 226 -15.46 -5.59 -11.99
C ASP A 226 -14.48 -6.71 -11.61
N LEU A 227 -14.69 -7.39 -10.49
CA LEU A 227 -13.86 -8.52 -10.04
C LEU A 227 -14.31 -9.86 -10.64
N LEU A 228 -15.49 -9.91 -11.25
CA LEU A 228 -16.01 -11.13 -11.87
C LEU A 228 -15.47 -11.30 -13.30
N PRO A 229 -15.29 -12.55 -13.76
CA PRO A 229 -14.92 -12.80 -15.15
C PRO A 229 -15.90 -12.12 -16.12
N GLY A 230 -15.42 -11.27 -17.00
CA GLY A 230 -16.25 -10.51 -17.95
C GLY A 230 -17.06 -9.36 -17.33
N GLY A 231 -16.84 -9.06 -16.05
CA GLY A 231 -17.50 -7.94 -15.37
C GLY A 231 -17.04 -6.58 -15.92
N SER A 232 -18.00 -5.72 -16.25
CA SER A 232 -17.72 -4.31 -16.53
C SER A 232 -17.48 -3.55 -15.23
N LYS A 233 -16.61 -2.53 -15.25
CA LYS A 233 -16.54 -1.57 -14.13
C LYS A 233 -17.94 -1.06 -13.83
N PRO A 234 -18.34 -0.89 -12.54
CA PRO A 234 -19.56 -0.19 -12.22
C PRO A 234 -19.50 1.16 -12.96
N ALA A 235 -20.58 1.52 -13.64
CA ALA A 235 -20.71 2.82 -14.28
C ALA A 235 -20.41 3.86 -13.20
N GLY A 236 -19.33 4.61 -13.38
CA GLY A 236 -18.95 5.67 -12.46
C GLY A 236 -20.16 6.58 -12.31
N GLY A 237 -20.54 6.91 -11.08
CA GLY A 237 -21.49 7.98 -10.85
C GLY A 237 -20.99 9.19 -11.63
N SER A 238 -21.90 9.80 -12.40
CA SER A 238 -21.64 11.02 -13.15
C SER A 238 -21.02 12.03 -12.19
N ASP A 239 -19.76 12.40 -12.44
CA ASP A 239 -19.16 13.57 -11.84
C ASP A 239 -20.01 14.79 -12.25
N SER A 240 -20.81 15.27 -11.32
CA SER A 240 -21.52 16.55 -11.40
C SER A 240 -20.86 17.54 -10.45
#